data_3b01bb173763ca1940399054fc073e75
#
_entry.id   3b01bb173763ca1940399054fc073e75
#
_cell.length_a   1.000
_cell.length_b   1.000
_cell.length_c   1.000
_cell.angle_alpha   90.00
_cell.angle_beta   90.00
_cell.angle_gamma   90.00
#
_symmetry.space_group_name_H-M   'P 1'
#
loop_
_entity.id
_entity.type
_entity.pdbx_description
1 polymer ?
#
loop_
_entity_poly.entity_id
_entity_poly.type
_entity_poly.pdbx_seq_one_letter_code
_entity_poly.pdbx_strand_id
1 'polypeptide(L)'
;MGKTKKIISLVMSVLLCLGLLAGCGKESTTGGGNTDSGEGREQVYRFSTLDEPTGLNPITNTTEPDYRVQRMILESLVYYVSDENGVATIKPGVAEDWSMNDDGTVYTFKIRDNAVWNDGEPIKADDFVYTFRQMATPAVGSTNAWLFDGIILNFSEAHYEEGKNPDDIGVKAVDEKTVEFTLTKPCSYFVQLLDRAKPIRQDKYEEWGEEYGSSLDKMVTNGIFNVETWEPNVKMVFVKNAKYWDAESVKLEKINRYIVEEPSAAVQALLSGDTDFVGTTDPDWQGKIETEGDKYTKFELVDNAPEFYGFNCSNKYFKNPKIRLAFSLAIDRDKYNEDLNHGASSPLYSLVPEVINCGENLYKDMIDEDINILKDLEKEYPDPKELLIEGLKEEGLDPDPSKMEVRYATRGTSEYSKKSAEWLLQEWQEKLGVTITIDMMEWNIMWDKVDEGDYDICTAGWSPDYNDPSTLLSIYDPVNGYFNSKKSGWTGPDADKYHELIEKASLSTNDKERAELFYEAEKILVGTGVISPVYCAVGTYYKANYLKGYVLSPNAGVDYTKIFME
;
A
#
# COMPACT_ATOMS: atom_id res chain seq x y z
N MET A 1 43.32 44.97 -17.95
CA MET A 1 42.08 45.25 -17.19
C MET A 1 41.55 44.05 -16.41
N GLY A 2 42.39 43.19 -15.83
CA GLY A 2 41.98 41.90 -15.21
C GLY A 2 42.42 41.72 -13.74
N LYS A 3 43.20 42.59 -13.16
CA LYS A 3 43.70 42.47 -11.76
C LYS A 3 42.96 43.32 -10.75
N THR A 4 42.32 44.39 -11.14
CA THR A 4 41.64 45.36 -10.25
C THR A 4 40.24 44.90 -9.85
N LYS A 5 39.56 44.03 -10.63
CA LYS A 5 38.22 43.49 -10.29
C LYS A 5 38.26 42.38 -9.24
N LYS A 6 39.37 41.64 -9.09
CA LYS A 6 39.50 40.57 -8.08
C LYS A 6 39.80 41.13 -6.66
N ILE A 7 40.38 42.28 -6.55
CA ILE A 7 40.70 42.93 -5.25
C ILE A 7 39.45 43.58 -4.65
N ILE A 8 38.56 44.13 -5.47
CA ILE A 8 37.30 44.73 -5.00
C ILE A 8 36.31 43.68 -4.51
N SER A 9 36.30 42.49 -5.09
CA SER A 9 35.43 41.37 -4.64
C SER A 9 35.89 40.80 -3.29
N LEU A 10 37.19 40.77 -3.01
CA LEU A 10 37.74 40.25 -1.76
C LEU A 10 37.55 41.20 -0.58
N VAL A 11 37.60 42.54 -0.84
CA VAL A 11 37.39 43.57 0.19
C VAL A 11 35.89 43.66 0.56
N MET A 12 34.97 43.40 -0.36
CA MET A 12 33.54 43.42 -0.10
C MET A 12 33.06 42.21 0.72
N SER A 13 33.74 41.04 0.59
CA SER A 13 33.45 39.84 1.37
C SER A 13 33.95 39.94 2.83
N VAL A 14 35.00 40.69 3.09
CA VAL A 14 35.55 40.88 4.46
C VAL A 14 34.76 41.95 5.23
N LEU A 15 34.13 42.91 4.56
CA LEU A 15 33.29 43.92 5.21
C LEU A 15 31.89 43.41 5.57
N LEU A 16 31.38 42.34 4.94
CA LEU A 16 30.12 41.69 5.34
C LEU A 16 30.27 40.78 6.58
N CYS A 17 31.46 40.30 6.88
CA CYS A 17 31.71 39.46 8.07
C CYS A 17 31.99 40.26 9.36
N LEU A 18 32.19 41.56 9.27
CA LEU A 18 32.45 42.42 10.44
C LEU A 18 31.21 43.16 10.97
N GLY A 19 30.07 43.06 10.29
CA GLY A 19 28.80 43.68 10.68
C GLY A 19 27.94 42.85 11.65
N LEU A 20 28.32 41.62 11.98
CA LEU A 20 27.52 40.67 12.78
C LEU A 20 28.00 40.47 14.24
N LEU A 21 28.95 41.27 14.70
CA LEU A 21 29.53 41.15 16.05
C LEU A 21 29.25 42.33 17.02
N ALA A 22 28.30 43.20 16.72
CA ALA A 22 27.92 44.29 17.60
C ALA A 22 26.42 44.29 17.92
N GLY A 23 25.98 43.28 18.68
CA GLY A 23 24.61 43.17 19.14
C GLY A 23 24.44 42.16 20.28
N CYS A 24 25.36 42.14 21.26
CA CYS A 24 25.15 41.45 22.54
C CYS A 24 24.75 42.44 23.61
N GLY A 25 23.43 42.66 23.74
CA GLY A 25 22.82 43.18 24.96
C GLY A 25 22.63 42.00 25.93
N LYS A 26 23.11 42.20 27.16
CA LYS A 26 22.99 41.29 28.30
C LYS A 26 21.56 40.88 28.55
N GLU A 27 21.28 39.58 28.56
CA GLU A 27 20.23 39.02 29.43
C GLU A 27 20.73 37.73 30.09
N SER A 28 20.33 37.59 31.32
CA SER A 28 20.81 36.73 32.38
C SER A 28 20.68 35.25 32.07
N THR A 29 21.77 34.53 32.28
CA THR A 29 21.76 33.08 32.53
C THR A 29 20.97 32.77 33.81
N THR A 30 19.78 32.22 33.65
CA THR A 30 19.18 31.39 34.69
C THR A 30 19.16 29.95 34.13
N GLY A 31 19.92 29.12 34.80
CA GLY A 31 19.87 27.65 34.57
C GLY A 31 18.45 27.18 34.79
N GLY A 32 17.85 26.68 33.72
CA GLY A 32 16.57 26.02 33.78
C GLY A 32 16.73 24.63 34.41
N GLY A 33 16.56 24.55 35.71
CA GLY A 33 16.15 23.34 36.35
C GLY A 33 14.75 22.95 35.80
N ASN A 34 14.59 21.71 35.45
CA ASN A 34 13.34 21.08 35.10
C ASN A 34 12.34 21.32 36.24
N THR A 35 11.53 22.37 36.15
CA THR A 35 10.32 22.49 36.98
C THR A 35 9.21 21.81 36.20
N ASP A 36 8.85 20.65 36.67
CA ASP A 36 7.60 19.95 36.37
C ASP A 36 6.44 20.91 36.74
N SER A 37 6.10 21.80 35.81
CA SER A 37 4.87 22.58 35.85
C SER A 37 3.81 21.69 35.20
N GLY A 38 2.78 21.33 35.93
CA GLY A 38 1.71 20.44 35.51
C GLY A 38 0.81 20.95 34.37
N GLU A 39 1.40 21.54 33.35
CA GLU A 39 0.81 21.77 32.04
C GLU A 39 1.23 20.59 31.15
N GLY A 40 0.24 19.83 30.66
CA GLY A 40 0.48 18.68 29.77
C GLY A 40 1.29 19.09 28.54
N ARG A 41 1.98 18.12 27.95
CA ARG A 41 2.78 18.33 26.73
C ARG A 41 1.92 18.92 25.61
N GLU A 42 2.48 19.82 24.80
CA GLU A 42 1.82 20.36 23.60
C GLU A 42 1.38 19.21 22.67
N GLN A 43 0.13 19.23 22.22
CA GLN A 43 -0.46 18.17 21.38
C GLN A 43 -0.06 18.35 19.92
N VAL A 44 1.24 18.25 19.64
CA VAL A 44 1.86 18.41 18.32
C VAL A 44 2.63 17.16 17.94
N TYR A 45 2.21 16.49 16.89
CA TYR A 45 2.90 15.34 16.30
C TYR A 45 3.81 15.78 15.16
N ARG A 46 5.04 15.31 15.15
CA ARG A 46 6.09 15.68 14.18
C ARG A 46 6.69 14.42 13.57
N PHE A 47 6.67 14.33 12.25
CA PHE A 47 7.30 13.22 11.54
C PHE A 47 7.84 13.65 10.19
N SER A 48 8.71 12.83 9.60
CA SER A 48 9.24 13.02 8.26
C SER A 48 8.79 11.91 7.31
N THR A 49 8.69 12.26 6.01
CA THR A 49 8.47 11.33 4.91
C THR A 49 9.46 11.62 3.79
N LEU A 50 9.72 10.60 2.94
CA LEU A 50 10.57 10.78 1.76
C LEU A 50 9.84 11.53 0.65
N ASP A 51 8.52 11.32 0.54
CA ASP A 51 7.71 11.69 -0.61
C ASP A 51 6.79 12.86 -0.33
N GLU A 52 6.56 13.68 -1.34
CA GLU A 52 5.58 14.76 -1.36
C GLU A 52 4.33 14.33 -2.14
N PRO A 53 3.12 14.79 -1.76
CA PRO A 53 1.93 14.59 -2.58
C PRO A 53 2.04 15.34 -3.90
N THR A 54 1.55 14.74 -4.98
CA THR A 54 1.52 15.37 -6.30
C THR A 54 0.41 16.42 -6.42
N GLY A 55 -0.60 16.33 -5.54
CA GLY A 55 -1.74 17.23 -5.42
C GLY A 55 -2.73 16.74 -4.38
N LEU A 56 -3.81 17.47 -4.19
CA LEU A 56 -4.85 17.16 -3.19
C LEU A 56 -6.19 16.77 -3.82
N ASN A 57 -6.31 16.77 -5.15
CA ASN A 57 -7.54 16.36 -5.85
C ASN A 57 -7.73 14.84 -5.72
N PRO A 58 -8.75 14.34 -4.99
CA PRO A 58 -8.91 12.91 -4.74
C PRO A 58 -9.36 12.11 -5.97
N ILE A 59 -9.68 12.76 -7.08
CA ILE A 59 -10.08 12.11 -8.34
C ILE A 59 -8.84 11.79 -9.20
N THR A 60 -7.86 12.69 -9.26
CA THR A 60 -6.72 12.61 -10.18
C THR A 60 -5.37 12.44 -9.50
N ASN A 61 -5.24 12.79 -8.22
CA ASN A 61 -4.04 12.59 -7.42
C ASN A 61 -4.28 11.42 -6.46
N THR A 62 -3.83 10.22 -6.81
CA THR A 62 -4.15 8.99 -6.08
C THR A 62 -2.94 8.09 -5.83
N THR A 63 -1.74 8.69 -5.89
CA THR A 63 -0.52 8.00 -5.46
C THR A 63 -0.55 7.79 -3.93
N GLU A 64 0.27 6.88 -3.42
CA GLU A 64 0.31 6.61 -1.98
C GLU A 64 0.66 7.87 -1.15
N PRO A 65 1.61 8.75 -1.55
CA PRO A 65 1.83 10.03 -0.87
C PRO A 65 0.62 10.95 -0.85
N ASP A 66 -0.16 11.02 -1.96
CA ASP A 66 -1.39 11.81 -2.04
C ASP A 66 -2.43 11.27 -1.06
N TYR A 67 -2.64 9.95 -1.08
CA TYR A 67 -3.63 9.28 -0.27
C TYR A 67 -3.36 9.42 1.24
N ARG A 68 -2.08 9.35 1.66
CA ARG A 68 -1.70 9.61 3.06
C ARG A 68 -2.09 10.99 3.54
N VAL A 69 -1.96 12.01 2.69
CA VAL A 69 -2.42 13.38 3.02
C VAL A 69 -3.94 13.47 2.97
N GLN A 70 -4.57 12.91 1.95
CA GLN A 70 -6.02 12.92 1.81
C GLN A 70 -6.73 12.29 3.02
N ARG A 71 -6.21 11.21 3.60
CA ARG A 71 -6.76 10.59 4.82
C ARG A 71 -6.79 11.52 6.05
N MET A 72 -5.94 12.52 6.11
CA MET A 72 -5.95 13.51 7.18
C MET A 72 -6.99 14.62 6.94
N ILE A 73 -7.21 15.00 5.67
CA ILE A 73 -7.99 16.20 5.31
C ILE A 73 -9.35 15.88 4.68
N LEU A 74 -9.57 14.66 4.23
CA LEU A 74 -10.82 14.18 3.64
C LEU A 74 -11.25 12.88 4.30
N GLU A 75 -12.55 12.75 4.54
CA GLU A 75 -13.16 11.53 5.02
C GLU A 75 -14.25 11.07 4.05
N SER A 76 -14.28 9.77 3.76
CA SER A 76 -15.28 9.14 2.92
C SER A 76 -16.49 8.68 3.75
N LEU A 77 -17.44 7.95 3.12
CA LEU A 77 -18.57 7.34 3.82
C LEU A 77 -18.09 6.42 4.94
N VAL A 78 -16.97 5.74 4.73
CA VAL A 78 -16.32 4.84 5.66
C VAL A 78 -14.81 5.12 5.73
N TYR A 79 -14.14 4.61 6.75
CA TYR A 79 -12.68 4.70 6.84
C TYR A 79 -12.10 3.49 7.58
N TYR A 80 -10.82 3.20 7.32
CA TYR A 80 -10.09 2.17 8.03
C TYR A 80 -9.62 2.64 9.39
N VAL A 81 -9.79 1.79 10.39
CA VAL A 81 -9.18 1.90 11.72
C VAL A 81 -8.38 0.65 12.02
N SER A 82 -7.43 0.75 12.94
CA SER A 82 -6.71 -0.41 13.47
C SER A 82 -7.00 -0.60 14.94
N ASP A 83 -7.04 -1.84 15.39
CA ASP A 83 -6.96 -2.16 16.80
C ASP A 83 -5.52 -1.97 17.34
N GLU A 84 -5.28 -2.32 18.61
CA GLU A 84 -3.96 -2.20 19.23
C GLU A 84 -2.91 -3.18 18.66
N ASN A 85 -3.35 -4.22 17.96
CA ASN A 85 -2.50 -5.21 17.29
C ASN A 85 -2.23 -4.87 15.81
N GLY A 86 -2.82 -3.76 15.31
CA GLY A 86 -2.68 -3.34 13.91
C GLY A 86 -3.66 -4.00 12.95
N VAL A 87 -4.62 -4.80 13.45
CA VAL A 87 -5.67 -5.41 12.61
C VAL A 87 -6.61 -4.33 12.12
N ALA A 88 -6.69 -4.19 10.79
CA ALA A 88 -7.48 -3.15 10.15
C ALA A 88 -8.93 -3.57 9.97
N THR A 89 -9.87 -2.70 10.32
CA THR A 89 -11.31 -2.88 10.08
C THR A 89 -11.93 -1.61 9.52
N ILE A 90 -13.06 -1.75 8.82
CA ILE A 90 -13.84 -0.62 8.31
C ILE A 90 -14.81 -0.14 9.39
N LYS A 91 -14.89 1.20 9.53
CA LYS A 91 -15.85 1.87 10.42
C LYS A 91 -16.63 2.95 9.67
N PRO A 92 -17.84 3.30 10.17
CA PRO A 92 -18.59 4.44 9.67
C PRO A 92 -17.79 5.74 9.81
N GLY A 93 -17.62 6.47 8.69
CA GLY A 93 -16.99 7.78 8.61
C GLY A 93 -18.05 8.90 8.54
N VAL A 94 -18.10 9.60 7.38
CA VAL A 94 -19.18 10.57 7.09
C VAL A 94 -20.56 9.92 7.18
N ALA A 95 -20.69 8.65 6.81
CA ALA A 95 -21.90 7.88 7.11
C ALA A 95 -21.96 7.55 8.60
N GLU A 96 -23.15 7.57 9.19
CA GLU A 96 -23.35 7.09 10.56
C GLU A 96 -23.54 5.57 10.61
N ASP A 97 -24.12 4.99 9.55
CA ASP A 97 -24.28 3.56 9.32
C ASP A 97 -24.50 3.24 7.83
N TRP A 98 -24.56 1.96 7.53
CA TRP A 98 -24.97 1.46 6.21
C TRP A 98 -25.72 0.13 6.35
N SER A 99 -26.50 -0.18 5.32
CA SER A 99 -27.19 -1.46 5.18
C SER A 99 -27.02 -2.02 3.78
N MET A 100 -27.18 -3.33 3.65
CA MET A 100 -27.15 -4.07 2.40
C MET A 100 -28.47 -4.85 2.24
N ASN A 101 -28.98 -4.97 1.01
CA ASN A 101 -30.12 -5.83 0.74
C ASN A 101 -29.74 -7.32 0.82
N ASP A 102 -30.75 -8.20 0.86
CA ASP A 102 -30.56 -9.67 0.99
C ASP A 102 -29.72 -10.26 -0.15
N ASP A 103 -29.77 -9.68 -1.35
CA ASP A 103 -29.04 -10.14 -2.52
C ASP A 103 -27.59 -9.63 -2.59
N GLY A 104 -27.16 -8.76 -1.66
CA GLY A 104 -25.80 -8.20 -1.63
C GLY A 104 -25.48 -7.22 -2.77
N THR A 105 -26.50 -6.69 -3.46
CA THR A 105 -26.34 -5.86 -4.66
C THR A 105 -26.75 -4.40 -4.47
N VAL A 106 -27.39 -4.06 -3.35
CA VAL A 106 -27.76 -2.68 -3.05
C VAL A 106 -27.28 -2.31 -1.66
N TYR A 107 -26.48 -1.26 -1.59
CA TYR A 107 -25.97 -0.68 -0.34
C TYR A 107 -26.53 0.71 -0.13
N THR A 108 -26.99 1.00 1.08
CA THR A 108 -27.56 2.30 1.46
C THR A 108 -26.78 2.87 2.63
N PHE A 109 -26.23 4.06 2.48
CA PHE A 109 -25.44 4.78 3.49
C PHE A 109 -26.19 6.00 3.97
N LYS A 110 -26.24 6.18 5.30
CA LYS A 110 -26.86 7.34 5.92
C LYS A 110 -25.82 8.33 6.41
N ILE A 111 -25.79 9.53 5.84
CA ILE A 111 -24.84 10.60 6.17
C ILE A 111 -25.24 11.24 7.50
N ARG A 112 -24.25 11.47 8.38
CA ARG A 112 -24.42 12.17 9.66
C ARG A 112 -25.00 13.57 9.48
N ASP A 113 -25.93 13.95 10.33
CA ASP A 113 -26.53 15.30 10.31
C ASP A 113 -25.49 16.40 10.59
N ASN A 114 -24.50 16.11 11.45
CA ASN A 114 -23.45 17.04 11.84
C ASN A 114 -22.18 16.98 10.97
N ALA A 115 -22.16 16.16 9.90
CA ALA A 115 -21.05 16.16 8.96
C ALA A 115 -21.11 17.40 8.06
N VAL A 116 -20.02 18.20 8.10
CA VAL A 116 -19.90 19.46 7.36
C VAL A 116 -18.52 19.60 6.73
N TRP A 117 -18.44 20.38 5.67
CA TRP A 117 -17.19 20.85 5.09
C TRP A 117 -16.50 21.89 5.98
N ASN A 118 -15.23 22.15 5.75
CA ASN A 118 -14.44 23.10 6.57
C ASN A 118 -14.95 24.56 6.50
N ASP A 119 -15.69 24.92 5.45
CA ASP A 119 -16.39 26.21 5.37
C ASP A 119 -17.71 26.24 6.15
N GLY A 120 -18.23 25.07 6.54
CA GLY A 120 -19.45 24.90 7.33
C GLY A 120 -20.68 24.49 6.55
N GLU A 121 -20.56 24.32 5.22
CA GLU A 121 -21.64 23.76 4.41
C GLU A 121 -21.87 22.29 4.78
N PRO A 122 -23.14 21.81 4.82
CA PRO A 122 -23.43 20.42 5.13
C PRO A 122 -22.94 19.49 4.02
N ILE A 123 -22.41 18.32 4.41
CA ILE A 123 -22.12 17.24 3.45
C ILE A 123 -23.43 16.58 3.05
N LYS A 124 -23.61 16.36 1.75
CA LYS A 124 -24.84 15.84 1.14
C LYS A 124 -24.59 14.55 0.37
N ALA A 125 -25.66 13.80 0.15
CA ALA A 125 -25.64 12.62 -0.72
C ALA A 125 -25.16 12.95 -2.13
N ASP A 126 -25.56 14.12 -2.64
CA ASP A 126 -25.16 14.59 -3.97
C ASP A 126 -23.62 14.81 -4.10
N ASP A 127 -22.90 15.12 -3.03
CA ASP A 127 -21.44 15.25 -3.08
C ASP A 127 -20.79 13.90 -3.47
N PHE A 128 -21.30 12.78 -2.92
CA PHE A 128 -20.85 11.44 -3.29
C PHE A 128 -21.32 11.04 -4.69
N VAL A 129 -22.56 11.29 -5.05
CA VAL A 129 -23.08 11.02 -6.41
C VAL A 129 -22.24 11.77 -7.44
N TYR A 130 -21.96 13.04 -7.20
CA TYR A 130 -21.11 13.84 -8.08
C TYR A 130 -19.68 13.28 -8.17
N THR A 131 -19.10 12.87 -7.05
CA THR A 131 -17.78 12.25 -7.01
C THR A 131 -17.69 11.04 -7.94
N PHE A 132 -18.60 10.08 -7.80
CA PHE A 132 -18.61 8.86 -8.63
C PHE A 132 -18.89 9.16 -10.11
N ARG A 133 -19.73 10.15 -10.42
CA ARG A 133 -19.96 10.61 -11.79
C ARG A 133 -18.69 11.21 -12.40
N GLN A 134 -17.94 12.02 -11.63
CA GLN A 134 -16.65 12.55 -12.10
C GLN A 134 -15.64 11.42 -12.31
N MET A 135 -15.56 10.43 -11.39
CA MET A 135 -14.69 9.26 -11.57
C MET A 135 -15.06 8.45 -12.83
N ALA A 136 -16.35 8.28 -13.11
CA ALA A 136 -16.82 7.57 -14.30
C ALA A 136 -16.70 8.38 -15.60
N THR A 137 -16.39 9.69 -15.54
CA THR A 137 -16.28 10.55 -16.71
C THR A 137 -14.89 10.40 -17.36
N PRO A 138 -14.75 9.88 -18.61
CA PRO A 138 -13.44 9.61 -19.22
C PRO A 138 -12.56 10.86 -19.33
N ALA A 139 -13.16 12.02 -19.64
CA ALA A 139 -12.44 13.29 -19.80
C ALA A 139 -11.80 13.83 -18.52
N VAL A 140 -12.23 13.37 -17.34
CA VAL A 140 -11.65 13.75 -16.04
C VAL A 140 -10.34 13.02 -15.79
N GLY A 141 -10.17 11.81 -16.34
CA GLY A 141 -8.95 11.02 -16.21
C GLY A 141 -8.71 10.53 -14.78
N SER A 142 -9.77 10.05 -14.11
CA SER A 142 -9.67 9.48 -12.77
C SER A 142 -8.72 8.29 -12.75
N THR A 143 -7.73 8.34 -11.87
CA THR A 143 -6.75 7.26 -11.71
C THR A 143 -7.22 6.15 -10.77
N ASN A 144 -8.36 6.33 -10.07
CA ASN A 144 -9.00 5.35 -9.19
C ASN A 144 -10.28 4.73 -9.78
N ALA A 145 -10.73 5.15 -10.98
CA ALA A 145 -11.97 4.65 -11.56
C ALA A 145 -11.99 3.11 -11.69
N TRP A 146 -10.88 2.52 -12.08
CA TRP A 146 -10.74 1.07 -12.26
C TRP A 146 -11.10 0.23 -11.01
N LEU A 147 -11.00 0.81 -9.80
CA LEU A 147 -11.40 0.13 -8.55
C LEU A 147 -12.89 -0.24 -8.53
N PHE A 148 -13.72 0.44 -9.29
CA PHE A 148 -15.17 0.27 -9.33
C PHE A 148 -15.67 -0.40 -10.61
N ASP A 149 -14.74 -0.76 -11.51
CA ASP A 149 -15.05 -1.42 -12.77
C ASP A 149 -15.68 -2.80 -12.55
N GLY A 150 -16.80 -3.05 -13.26
CA GLY A 150 -17.57 -4.30 -13.12
C GLY A 150 -18.24 -4.48 -11.75
N ILE A 151 -18.09 -3.52 -10.84
CA ILE A 151 -18.69 -3.54 -9.50
C ILE A 151 -19.94 -2.67 -9.46
N ILE A 152 -19.83 -1.36 -9.67
CA ILE A 152 -20.97 -0.46 -9.69
C ILE A 152 -21.67 -0.58 -11.04
N LEU A 153 -23.00 -0.70 -11.01
CA LEU A 153 -23.84 -0.82 -12.22
C LEU A 153 -23.57 0.31 -13.21
N ASN A 154 -23.36 0.00 -14.48
CA ASN A 154 -23.06 0.90 -15.59
C ASN A 154 -21.79 1.75 -15.44
N PHE A 155 -20.94 1.52 -14.43
CA PHE A 155 -19.75 2.35 -14.18
C PHE A 155 -18.69 2.15 -15.28
N SER A 156 -18.35 0.91 -15.61
CA SER A 156 -17.39 0.60 -16.67
C SER A 156 -17.84 1.09 -18.03
N GLU A 157 -19.14 0.92 -18.34
CA GLU A 157 -19.72 1.42 -19.60
C GLU A 157 -19.60 2.93 -19.68
N ALA A 158 -19.88 3.66 -18.57
CA ALA A 158 -19.74 5.11 -18.55
C ALA A 158 -18.29 5.57 -18.67
N HIS A 159 -17.34 4.78 -18.11
CA HIS A 159 -15.93 5.13 -18.11
C HIS A 159 -15.21 4.81 -19.43
N TYR A 160 -15.53 3.68 -20.07
CA TYR A 160 -14.78 3.19 -21.25
C TYR A 160 -15.53 3.27 -22.57
N GLU A 161 -16.87 3.35 -22.57
CA GLU A 161 -17.66 3.34 -23.79
C GLU A 161 -18.06 4.75 -24.25
N GLU A 162 -17.75 5.08 -25.50
CA GLU A 162 -18.13 6.38 -26.07
C GLU A 162 -19.66 6.55 -26.14
N GLY A 163 -20.14 7.71 -25.67
CA GLY A 163 -21.55 8.07 -25.70
C GLY A 163 -22.41 7.52 -24.54
N LYS A 164 -21.81 6.85 -23.57
CA LYS A 164 -22.49 6.50 -22.30
C LYS A 164 -22.49 7.70 -21.35
N ASN A 165 -23.53 7.77 -20.52
CA ASN A 165 -23.74 8.90 -19.62
C ASN A 165 -23.33 8.54 -18.19
N PRO A 166 -22.37 9.25 -17.55
CA PRO A 166 -22.05 9.07 -16.14
C PRO A 166 -23.21 9.27 -15.16
N ASP A 167 -24.32 9.91 -15.61
CA ASP A 167 -25.52 10.04 -14.80
C ASP A 167 -26.28 8.72 -14.62
N ASP A 168 -26.02 7.71 -15.49
CA ASP A 168 -26.74 6.43 -15.48
C ASP A 168 -26.04 5.36 -14.61
N ILE A 169 -24.96 5.70 -13.92
CA ILE A 169 -24.26 4.77 -13.02
C ILE A 169 -25.12 4.42 -11.79
N GLY A 170 -24.88 3.26 -11.22
CA GLY A 170 -25.59 2.77 -10.05
C GLY A 170 -25.32 3.52 -8.74
N VAL A 171 -25.25 4.87 -8.78
CA VAL A 171 -25.08 5.71 -7.58
C VAL A 171 -26.10 6.83 -7.61
N LYS A 172 -26.91 6.94 -6.56
CA LYS A 172 -27.94 7.98 -6.47
C LYS A 172 -28.13 8.51 -5.06
N ALA A 173 -28.54 9.76 -4.94
CA ALA A 173 -29.11 10.33 -3.71
C ALA A 173 -30.58 9.91 -3.61
N VAL A 174 -30.93 9.20 -2.54
CA VAL A 174 -32.33 8.86 -2.22
C VAL A 174 -33.03 10.07 -1.59
N ASP A 175 -32.29 10.78 -0.77
CA ASP A 175 -32.61 12.08 -0.18
C ASP A 175 -31.32 12.85 0.12
N GLU A 176 -31.39 14.01 0.77
CA GLU A 176 -30.23 14.88 1.02
C GLU A 176 -29.12 14.19 1.85
N LYS A 177 -29.46 13.16 2.64
CA LYS A 177 -28.56 12.47 3.57
C LYS A 177 -28.41 10.97 3.31
N THR A 178 -29.01 10.45 2.23
CA THR A 178 -29.00 9.02 1.94
C THR A 178 -28.42 8.74 0.54
N VAL A 179 -27.28 8.04 0.49
CA VAL A 179 -26.64 7.57 -0.74
C VAL A 179 -26.95 6.08 -0.94
N GLU A 180 -27.41 5.71 -2.14
CA GLU A 180 -27.62 4.32 -2.52
C GLU A 180 -26.68 3.93 -3.66
N PHE A 181 -26.02 2.79 -3.50
CA PHE A 181 -25.22 2.14 -4.53
C PHE A 181 -25.90 0.87 -5.02
N THR A 182 -25.99 0.70 -6.33
CA THR A 182 -26.44 -0.54 -6.97
C THR A 182 -25.25 -1.17 -7.67
N LEU A 183 -24.97 -2.42 -7.34
CA LEU A 183 -23.86 -3.21 -7.88
C LEU A 183 -24.35 -4.11 -9.02
N THR A 184 -23.43 -4.50 -9.90
CA THR A 184 -23.69 -5.48 -10.98
C THR A 184 -23.89 -6.89 -10.45
N LYS A 185 -23.21 -7.21 -9.34
CA LYS A 185 -23.22 -8.49 -8.61
C LYS A 185 -22.80 -8.26 -7.16
N PRO A 186 -23.06 -9.20 -6.24
CA PRO A 186 -22.56 -9.11 -4.88
C PRO A 186 -21.04 -8.89 -4.86
N CYS A 187 -20.57 -8.00 -3.97
CA CYS A 187 -19.16 -7.71 -3.77
C CYS A 187 -18.89 -7.47 -2.28
N SER A 188 -18.30 -8.44 -1.62
CA SER A 188 -18.08 -8.42 -0.16
C SER A 188 -17.06 -7.37 0.31
N TYR A 189 -16.13 -6.97 -0.56
CA TYR A 189 -15.14 -5.92 -0.28
C TYR A 189 -15.56 -4.52 -0.79
N PHE A 190 -16.77 -4.38 -1.34
CA PHE A 190 -17.26 -3.10 -1.88
C PHE A 190 -17.15 -1.94 -0.88
N VAL A 191 -17.56 -2.17 0.37
CA VAL A 191 -17.51 -1.13 1.41
C VAL A 191 -16.08 -0.67 1.66
N GLN A 192 -15.10 -1.57 1.57
CA GLN A 192 -13.69 -1.24 1.75
C GLN A 192 -13.17 -0.29 0.64
N LEU A 193 -13.63 -0.47 -0.60
CA LEU A 193 -13.24 0.39 -1.73
C LEU A 193 -13.68 1.83 -1.54
N LEU A 194 -14.76 2.06 -0.79
CA LEU A 194 -15.30 3.40 -0.55
C LEU A 194 -14.34 4.29 0.25
N ASP A 195 -13.40 3.72 1.03
CA ASP A 195 -12.36 4.53 1.68
C ASP A 195 -11.47 5.26 0.65
N ARG A 196 -11.30 4.70 -0.55
CA ARG A 196 -10.55 5.33 -1.65
C ARG A 196 -11.36 6.42 -2.38
N ALA A 197 -12.68 6.46 -2.24
CA ALA A 197 -13.56 7.44 -2.89
C ALA A 197 -13.84 8.63 -1.96
N LYS A 198 -12.90 9.55 -1.85
CA LYS A 198 -13.08 10.77 -1.06
C LYS A 198 -14.03 11.73 -1.77
N PRO A 199 -14.99 12.36 -1.06
CA PRO A 199 -15.98 13.24 -1.68
C PRO A 199 -15.35 14.52 -2.20
N ILE A 200 -15.94 15.04 -3.28
CA ILE A 200 -15.72 16.39 -3.81
C ILE A 200 -17.04 17.15 -3.81
N ARG A 201 -16.95 18.47 -3.66
CA ARG A 201 -18.13 19.35 -3.68
C ARG A 201 -18.33 19.95 -5.06
N GLN A 202 -19.49 19.72 -5.67
CA GLN A 202 -19.78 20.08 -7.04
C GLN A 202 -19.53 21.56 -7.34
N ASP A 203 -20.07 22.49 -6.51
CA ASP A 203 -19.92 23.94 -6.72
C ASP A 203 -18.45 24.37 -6.76
N LYS A 204 -17.60 23.76 -5.95
CA LYS A 204 -16.18 24.08 -5.88
C LYS A 204 -15.37 23.40 -6.98
N TYR A 205 -15.73 22.18 -7.33
CA TYR A 205 -15.10 21.47 -8.44
C TYR A 205 -15.38 22.16 -9.77
N GLU A 206 -16.62 22.64 -10.00
CA GLU A 206 -17.00 23.41 -11.19
C GLU A 206 -16.39 24.82 -11.19
N GLU A 207 -16.25 25.48 -10.01
CA GLU A 207 -15.61 26.78 -9.87
C GLU A 207 -14.12 26.74 -10.24
N TRP A 208 -13.39 25.71 -9.80
CA TRP A 208 -11.94 25.66 -9.93
C TRP A 208 -11.44 24.76 -11.06
N GLY A 209 -12.25 23.84 -11.55
CA GLY A 209 -11.94 22.95 -12.68
C GLY A 209 -10.66 22.14 -12.41
N GLU A 210 -9.72 22.20 -13.35
CA GLU A 210 -8.43 21.50 -13.26
C GLU A 210 -7.54 21.98 -12.10
N GLU A 211 -7.81 23.16 -11.54
CA GLU A 211 -7.08 23.70 -10.39
C GLU A 211 -7.56 23.14 -9.03
N TYR A 212 -8.65 22.33 -9.00
CA TYR A 212 -9.13 21.73 -7.74
C TYR A 212 -8.03 20.89 -7.08
N GLY A 213 -7.70 21.22 -5.83
CA GLY A 213 -6.65 20.54 -5.06
C GLY A 213 -5.21 20.90 -5.44
N SER A 214 -4.98 21.85 -6.35
CA SER A 214 -3.63 22.31 -6.74
C SER A 214 -2.96 23.23 -5.70
N SER A 215 -3.76 23.83 -4.83
CA SER A 215 -3.32 24.75 -3.77
C SER A 215 -4.36 24.81 -2.65
N LEU A 216 -3.97 25.37 -1.50
CA LEU A 216 -4.83 25.40 -0.30
C LEU A 216 -6.10 26.25 -0.47
N ASP A 217 -6.06 27.30 -1.29
CA ASP A 217 -7.19 28.17 -1.63
C ASP A 217 -8.11 27.56 -2.71
N LYS A 218 -7.69 26.44 -3.30
CA LYS A 218 -8.46 25.65 -4.29
C LYS A 218 -8.88 24.29 -3.73
N MET A 219 -9.10 24.21 -2.41
CA MET A 219 -9.48 22.96 -1.75
C MET A 219 -10.51 23.21 -0.65
N VAL A 220 -11.53 22.36 -0.60
CA VAL A 220 -12.41 22.20 0.56
C VAL A 220 -12.19 20.83 1.17
N THR A 221 -12.24 20.76 2.49
CA THR A 221 -11.89 19.55 3.26
C THR A 221 -13.02 19.21 4.25
N ASN A 222 -13.12 17.95 4.64
CA ASN A 222 -14.10 17.48 5.61
C ASN A 222 -13.49 16.49 6.65
N GLY A 223 -12.16 16.32 6.61
CA GLY A 223 -11.46 15.38 7.46
C GLY A 223 -11.08 15.94 8.83
N ILE A 224 -10.27 15.15 9.53
CA ILE A 224 -9.83 15.39 10.92
C ILE A 224 -9.03 16.68 11.05
N PHE A 225 -8.23 17.02 10.02
CA PHE A 225 -7.36 18.19 10.00
C PHE A 225 -7.63 19.06 8.75
N ASN A 226 -7.26 20.33 8.84
CA ASN A 226 -7.11 21.23 7.71
C ASN A 226 -5.62 21.47 7.44
N VAL A 227 -5.23 21.72 6.20
CA VAL A 227 -3.88 22.15 5.89
C VAL A 227 -3.73 23.63 6.17
N GLU A 228 -2.83 23.98 7.10
CA GLU A 228 -2.49 25.38 7.42
C GLU A 228 -1.37 25.90 6.51
N THR A 229 -0.41 25.02 6.19
CA THR A 229 0.76 25.38 5.37
C THR A 229 1.11 24.23 4.45
N TRP A 230 1.42 24.56 3.22
CA TRP A 230 2.02 23.64 2.25
C TRP A 230 3.21 24.35 1.59
N GLU A 231 4.41 24.02 2.02
CA GLU A 231 5.66 24.46 1.43
C GLU A 231 6.26 23.30 0.63
N PRO A 232 6.14 23.28 -0.71
CA PRO A 232 6.57 22.17 -1.55
C PRO A 232 8.02 21.73 -1.27
N ASN A 233 8.24 20.42 -1.18
CA ASN A 233 9.53 19.78 -0.87
C ASN A 233 10.15 20.18 0.48
N VAL A 234 9.39 20.81 1.37
CA VAL A 234 9.86 21.23 2.70
C VAL A 234 8.99 20.66 3.79
N LYS A 235 7.72 21.06 3.82
CA LYS A 235 6.79 20.62 4.89
C LYS A 235 5.33 20.87 4.55
N MET A 236 4.48 20.11 5.23
CA MET A 236 3.06 20.42 5.40
C MET A 236 2.74 20.55 6.88
N VAL A 237 1.90 21.52 7.22
CA VAL A 237 1.39 21.72 8.58
C VAL A 237 -0.11 21.54 8.57
N PHE A 238 -0.57 20.65 9.43
CA PHE A 238 -1.99 20.34 9.59
C PHE A 238 -2.44 20.82 10.96
N VAL A 239 -3.62 21.43 11.02
CA VAL A 239 -4.26 21.89 12.24
C VAL A 239 -5.61 21.20 12.41
N LYS A 240 -5.97 20.88 13.64
CA LYS A 240 -7.23 20.23 13.97
C LYS A 240 -8.42 20.97 13.34
N ASN A 241 -9.30 20.22 12.69
CA ASN A 241 -10.53 20.74 12.14
C ASN A 241 -11.61 20.78 13.24
N ALA A 242 -11.86 21.94 13.80
CA ALA A 242 -12.87 22.12 14.86
C ALA A 242 -14.32 21.84 14.38
N LYS A 243 -14.54 21.73 13.06
CA LYS A 243 -15.83 21.40 12.46
C LYS A 243 -15.97 19.92 12.07
N TYR A 244 -14.91 19.13 12.28
CA TYR A 244 -15.01 17.68 12.08
C TYR A 244 -16.12 17.09 12.94
N TRP A 245 -16.90 16.18 12.41
CA TRP A 245 -18.11 15.66 13.09
C TRP A 245 -17.81 15.01 14.45
N ASP A 246 -16.59 14.49 14.65
CA ASP A 246 -16.08 13.91 15.90
C ASP A 246 -14.83 14.65 16.41
N ALA A 247 -14.81 15.96 16.30
CA ALA A 247 -13.67 16.79 16.73
C ALA A 247 -13.30 16.61 18.21
N GLU A 248 -14.25 16.24 19.07
CA GLU A 248 -14.04 16.05 20.51
C GLU A 248 -13.13 14.82 20.79
N SER A 249 -13.16 13.78 19.97
CA SER A 249 -12.30 12.60 20.11
C SER A 249 -10.84 12.90 19.76
N VAL A 250 -10.58 13.86 18.89
CA VAL A 250 -9.25 14.20 18.39
C VAL A 250 -8.48 15.03 19.42
N LYS A 251 -7.38 14.46 19.95
CA LYS A 251 -6.54 15.12 20.96
C LYS A 251 -5.42 15.96 20.36
N LEU A 252 -4.88 15.54 19.20
CA LEU A 252 -3.85 16.31 18.51
C LEU A 252 -4.40 17.66 18.03
N GLU A 253 -3.68 18.73 18.31
CA GLU A 253 -4.00 20.09 17.83
C GLU A 253 -3.27 20.40 16.51
N LYS A 254 -2.09 19.78 16.30
CA LYS A 254 -1.25 20.06 15.14
C LYS A 254 -0.43 18.84 14.72
N ILE A 255 -0.18 18.72 13.40
CA ILE A 255 0.77 17.77 12.84
C ILE A 255 1.75 18.54 11.95
N ASN A 256 3.05 18.33 12.16
CA ASN A 256 4.10 18.81 11.27
C ASN A 256 4.68 17.62 10.50
N ARG A 257 4.45 17.60 9.20
CA ARG A 257 5.00 16.60 8.27
C ARG A 257 6.13 17.26 7.50
N TYR A 258 7.35 16.78 7.68
CA TYR A 258 8.54 17.27 6.97
C TYR A 258 8.87 16.37 5.79
N ILE A 259 9.36 16.95 4.69
CA ILE A 259 9.92 16.20 3.57
C ILE A 259 11.42 16.08 3.80
N VAL A 260 11.92 14.85 3.97
CA VAL A 260 13.33 14.55 4.23
C VAL A 260 13.75 13.39 3.36
N GLU A 261 14.41 13.69 2.25
CA GLU A 261 14.79 12.69 1.24
C GLU A 261 15.87 11.71 1.73
N GLU A 262 16.74 12.15 2.62
CA GLU A 262 17.85 11.34 3.14
C GLU A 262 17.44 10.57 4.41
N PRO A 263 17.38 9.22 4.39
CA PRO A 263 16.98 8.43 5.56
C PRO A 263 17.81 8.71 6.81
N SER A 264 19.11 8.94 6.64
CA SER A 264 20.00 9.26 7.76
C SER A 264 19.65 10.60 8.44
N ALA A 265 19.17 11.58 7.67
CA ALA A 265 18.71 12.87 8.22
C ALA A 265 17.39 12.72 8.99
N ALA A 266 16.49 11.85 8.53
CA ALA A 266 15.26 11.52 9.25
C ALA A 266 15.54 10.90 10.63
N VAL A 267 16.52 9.97 10.73
CA VAL A 267 16.93 9.41 12.01
C VAL A 267 17.58 10.46 12.91
N GLN A 268 18.42 11.35 12.35
CA GLN A 268 19.01 12.44 13.13
C GLN A 268 17.95 13.40 13.68
N ALA A 269 16.87 13.68 12.91
CA ALA A 269 15.75 14.50 13.37
C ALA A 269 15.01 13.86 14.56
N LEU A 270 14.87 12.54 14.60
CA LEU A 270 14.35 11.82 15.78
C LEU A 270 15.29 11.99 16.98
N LEU A 271 16.59 11.74 16.79
CA LEU A 271 17.59 11.79 17.86
C LEU A 271 17.76 13.21 18.45
N SER A 272 17.59 14.26 17.63
CA SER A 272 17.58 15.68 18.09
C SER A 272 16.26 16.10 18.74
N GLY A 273 15.18 15.32 18.60
CA GLY A 273 13.83 15.65 19.09
C GLY A 273 13.04 16.57 18.17
N ASP A 274 13.47 16.76 16.91
CA ASP A 274 12.75 17.53 15.89
C ASP A 274 11.57 16.74 15.32
N THR A 275 11.63 15.40 15.37
CA THR A 275 10.53 14.49 15.02
C THR A 275 10.24 13.50 16.14
N ASP A 276 9.06 12.88 16.12
CA ASP A 276 8.56 11.98 17.15
C ASP A 276 8.51 10.53 16.68
N PHE A 277 8.80 10.29 15.40
CA PHE A 277 8.69 9.00 14.74
C PHE A 277 9.67 8.88 13.57
N VAL A 278 10.24 7.66 13.37
CA VAL A 278 11.02 7.31 12.19
C VAL A 278 10.94 5.80 11.90
N GLY A 279 11.02 5.44 10.61
CA GLY A 279 11.31 4.08 10.17
C GLY A 279 12.75 3.98 9.65
N THR A 280 13.46 2.90 9.97
CA THR A 280 14.79 2.60 9.41
C THR A 280 15.10 1.11 9.45
N THR A 281 15.62 0.58 8.34
CA THR A 281 16.12 -0.80 8.23
C THR A 281 17.64 -0.89 8.35
N ASP A 282 18.33 0.25 8.48
CA ASP A 282 19.78 0.32 8.63
C ASP A 282 20.21 -0.06 10.06
N PRO A 283 20.97 -1.17 10.27
CA PRO A 283 21.35 -1.64 11.61
C PRO A 283 22.23 -0.65 12.41
N ASP A 284 23.04 0.16 11.72
CA ASP A 284 23.90 1.15 12.39
C ASP A 284 23.07 2.28 12.99
N TRP A 285 22.01 2.72 12.27
CA TRP A 285 21.09 3.71 12.77
C TRP A 285 20.16 3.15 13.85
N GLN A 286 19.69 1.90 13.70
CA GLN A 286 18.93 1.21 14.75
C GLN A 286 19.75 1.16 16.05
N GLY A 287 21.01 0.72 15.98
CA GLY A 287 21.91 0.68 17.13
C GLY A 287 22.09 2.06 17.79
N LYS A 288 22.20 3.14 17.02
CA LYS A 288 22.29 4.50 17.58
C LYS A 288 21.02 4.92 18.33
N ILE A 289 19.83 4.64 17.78
CA ILE A 289 18.55 4.95 18.46
C ILE A 289 18.44 4.14 19.76
N GLU A 290 18.81 2.86 19.72
CA GLU A 290 18.74 1.97 20.89
C GLU A 290 19.70 2.38 22.02
N THR A 291 20.79 3.10 21.73
CA THR A 291 21.67 3.67 22.77
C THR A 291 21.00 4.77 23.60
N GLU A 292 19.91 5.38 23.12
CA GLU A 292 19.13 6.37 23.86
C GLU A 292 18.22 5.78 24.94
N GLY A 293 18.20 4.44 25.08
CA GLY A 293 17.46 3.72 26.12
C GLY A 293 15.95 3.91 26.02
N ASP A 294 15.31 4.23 27.15
CA ASP A 294 13.85 4.30 27.26
C ASP A 294 13.21 5.54 26.60
N LYS A 295 13.92 6.31 25.76
CA LYS A 295 13.33 7.46 25.08
C LYS A 295 12.38 7.06 23.96
N TYR A 296 12.66 5.93 23.32
CA TYR A 296 11.94 5.45 22.14
C TYR A 296 11.44 4.02 22.32
N THR A 297 10.28 3.73 21.75
CA THR A 297 9.77 2.37 21.62
C THR A 297 10.01 1.87 20.20
N LYS A 298 10.74 0.74 20.08
CA LYS A 298 10.87 -0.01 18.82
C LYS A 298 9.64 -0.88 18.60
N PHE A 299 9.17 -0.96 17.38
CA PHE A 299 8.23 -1.98 16.93
C PHE A 299 8.51 -2.36 15.48
N GLU A 300 8.06 -3.54 15.08
CA GLU A 300 8.21 -4.05 13.74
C GLU A 300 6.83 -4.27 13.12
N LEU A 301 6.74 -4.11 11.82
CA LEU A 301 5.51 -4.27 11.06
C LEU A 301 5.80 -5.09 9.80
N VAL A 302 5.09 -6.20 9.66
CA VAL A 302 5.08 -6.98 8.41
C VAL A 302 4.22 -6.24 7.39
N ASP A 303 4.77 -6.04 6.19
CA ASP A 303 4.04 -5.43 5.07
C ASP A 303 2.95 -6.38 4.55
N ASN A 304 1.95 -5.83 3.89
CA ASN A 304 0.87 -6.59 3.26
C ASN A 304 1.16 -6.95 1.79
N ALA A 305 2.28 -6.50 1.24
CA ALA A 305 2.69 -6.70 -0.15
C ALA A 305 3.65 -7.91 -0.28
N PRO A 306 3.18 -9.07 -0.76
CA PRO A 306 4.03 -10.23 -0.98
C PRO A 306 4.92 -10.04 -2.23
N GLU A 307 6.19 -10.44 -2.09
CA GLU A 307 7.10 -10.66 -3.21
C GLU A 307 7.10 -12.14 -3.59
N PHE A 308 7.03 -12.42 -4.89
CA PHE A 308 6.96 -13.77 -5.44
C PHE A 308 7.60 -13.86 -6.82
N TYR A 309 7.88 -15.07 -7.27
CA TYR A 309 8.28 -15.35 -8.65
C TYR A 309 7.11 -15.93 -9.42
N GLY A 310 6.90 -15.45 -10.64
CA GLY A 310 5.92 -15.98 -11.59
C GLY A 310 6.59 -16.83 -12.66
N PHE A 311 5.98 -17.96 -13.02
CA PHE A 311 6.44 -18.83 -14.08
C PHE A 311 5.55 -18.73 -15.31
N ASN A 312 6.16 -18.62 -16.50
CA ASN A 312 5.42 -18.64 -17.76
C ASN A 312 5.01 -20.08 -18.10
N CYS A 313 3.76 -20.43 -17.85
CA CYS A 313 3.23 -21.77 -18.04
C CYS A 313 3.10 -22.17 -19.53
N SER A 314 3.29 -21.25 -20.49
CA SER A 314 3.40 -21.57 -21.92
C SER A 314 4.81 -22.01 -22.33
N ASN A 315 5.82 -21.80 -21.48
CA ASN A 315 7.18 -22.24 -21.75
C ASN A 315 7.28 -23.78 -21.80
N LYS A 316 8.12 -24.31 -22.67
CA LYS A 316 8.30 -25.76 -22.87
C LYS A 316 8.67 -26.55 -21.60
N TYR A 317 9.30 -25.89 -20.62
CA TYR A 317 9.62 -26.48 -19.32
C TYR A 317 8.49 -26.21 -18.32
N PHE A 318 8.13 -24.94 -18.15
CA PHE A 318 7.22 -24.49 -17.09
C PHE A 318 5.73 -24.77 -17.38
N LYS A 319 5.37 -25.40 -18.48
CA LYS A 319 4.03 -25.98 -18.66
C LYS A 319 3.76 -27.15 -17.71
N ASN A 320 4.82 -27.85 -17.25
CA ASN A 320 4.70 -28.95 -16.27
C ASN A 320 4.74 -28.42 -14.83
N PRO A 321 3.73 -28.72 -13.98
CA PRO A 321 3.66 -28.25 -12.61
C PRO A 321 4.81 -28.77 -11.72
N LYS A 322 5.31 -29.99 -11.92
CA LYS A 322 6.44 -30.52 -11.15
C LYS A 322 7.71 -29.73 -11.37
N ILE A 323 7.93 -29.25 -12.61
CA ILE A 323 9.10 -28.42 -12.94
C ILE A 323 8.98 -27.07 -12.22
N ARG A 324 7.83 -26.39 -12.28
CA ARG A 324 7.59 -25.15 -11.57
C ARG A 324 7.76 -25.30 -10.05
N LEU A 325 7.15 -26.35 -9.51
CA LEU A 325 7.22 -26.64 -8.08
C LEU A 325 8.65 -26.94 -7.63
N ALA A 326 9.44 -27.67 -8.43
CA ALA A 326 10.85 -27.93 -8.15
C ALA A 326 11.67 -26.64 -8.02
N PHE A 327 11.44 -25.67 -8.91
CA PHE A 327 12.08 -24.34 -8.83
C PHE A 327 11.62 -23.57 -7.58
N SER A 328 10.35 -23.67 -7.21
CA SER A 328 9.81 -23.03 -6.01
C SER A 328 10.38 -23.64 -4.72
N LEU A 329 10.43 -24.98 -4.62
CA LEU A 329 10.95 -25.69 -3.44
C LEU A 329 12.47 -25.61 -3.30
N ALA A 330 13.19 -25.29 -4.37
CA ALA A 330 14.64 -25.06 -4.30
C ALA A 330 15.00 -23.74 -3.61
N ILE A 331 14.07 -22.81 -3.39
CA ILE A 331 14.33 -21.54 -2.71
C ILE A 331 14.25 -21.73 -1.21
N ASP A 332 15.36 -21.57 -0.51
CA ASP A 332 15.43 -21.52 0.95
C ASP A 332 15.05 -20.11 1.42
N ARG A 333 13.79 -19.94 1.83
CA ARG A 333 13.20 -18.64 2.20
C ARG A 333 13.77 -18.08 3.49
N ASP A 334 14.07 -18.94 4.44
CA ASP A 334 14.67 -18.52 5.71
C ASP A 334 16.10 -18.03 5.48
N LYS A 335 16.89 -18.77 4.68
CA LYS A 335 18.24 -18.35 4.28
C LYS A 335 18.24 -17.09 3.40
N TYR A 336 17.24 -16.93 2.49
CA TYR A 336 17.05 -15.71 1.72
C TYR A 336 16.88 -14.50 2.65
N ASN A 337 16.04 -14.64 3.68
CA ASN A 337 15.84 -13.61 4.69
C ASN A 337 17.13 -13.26 5.44
N GLU A 338 17.88 -14.27 5.88
CA GLU A 338 19.14 -14.06 6.61
C GLU A 338 20.21 -13.39 5.73
N ASP A 339 20.46 -13.92 4.54
CA ASP A 339 21.58 -13.52 3.67
C ASP A 339 21.37 -12.16 3.01
N LEU A 340 20.12 -11.85 2.59
CA LEU A 340 19.82 -10.67 1.79
C LEU A 340 19.09 -9.58 2.58
N ASN A 341 18.18 -9.97 3.45
CA ASN A 341 17.34 -9.04 4.19
C ASN A 341 17.75 -8.86 5.65
N HIS A 342 18.81 -9.56 6.08
CA HIS A 342 19.36 -9.47 7.45
C HIS A 342 18.28 -9.64 8.55
N GLY A 343 17.29 -10.50 8.30
CA GLY A 343 16.14 -10.71 9.16
C GLY A 343 15.00 -9.69 9.01
N ALA A 344 15.16 -8.67 8.16
CA ALA A 344 14.14 -7.64 7.94
C ALA A 344 13.09 -8.03 6.87
N SER A 345 12.69 -9.30 6.86
CA SER A 345 11.56 -9.78 6.08
C SER A 345 10.88 -10.97 6.77
N SER A 346 9.64 -11.23 6.41
CA SER A 346 8.87 -12.39 6.84
C SER A 346 8.79 -13.40 5.68
N PRO A 347 9.43 -14.58 5.77
CA PRO A 347 9.35 -15.60 4.74
C PRO A 347 7.91 -16.06 4.49
N LEU A 348 7.54 -16.22 3.22
CA LEU A 348 6.21 -16.65 2.82
C LEU A 348 6.23 -18.10 2.30
N TYR A 349 5.37 -18.93 2.87
CA TYR A 349 5.11 -20.31 2.45
C TYR A 349 3.72 -20.49 1.82
N SER A 350 2.99 -19.38 1.72
CA SER A 350 1.70 -19.18 1.06
C SER A 350 1.68 -17.77 0.47
N LEU A 351 0.71 -17.42 -0.38
CA LEU A 351 0.71 -16.11 -1.04
C LEU A 351 0.16 -15.00 -0.14
N VAL A 352 -0.97 -15.29 0.53
CA VAL A 352 -1.71 -14.26 1.29
C VAL A 352 -1.00 -13.99 2.62
N PRO A 353 -0.51 -12.75 2.85
CA PRO A 353 0.16 -12.39 4.09
C PRO A 353 -0.76 -12.48 5.32
N GLU A 354 -0.16 -12.72 6.49
CA GLU A 354 -0.86 -12.89 7.76
C GLU A 354 -1.70 -11.68 8.19
N VAL A 355 -1.42 -10.50 7.65
CA VAL A 355 -2.06 -9.22 8.00
C VAL A 355 -3.30 -8.91 7.14
N ILE A 356 -3.65 -9.80 6.22
CA ILE A 356 -4.82 -9.64 5.34
C ILE A 356 -6.08 -10.19 6.03
N ASN A 357 -7.16 -9.41 5.97
CA ASN A 357 -8.46 -9.80 6.48
C ASN A 357 -9.30 -10.51 5.39
N CYS A 358 -10.27 -11.34 5.85
CA CYS A 358 -11.44 -11.71 5.09
C CYS A 358 -12.66 -11.25 5.90
N GLY A 359 -13.33 -10.20 5.44
CA GLY A 359 -14.32 -9.51 6.26
C GLY A 359 -13.69 -8.77 7.44
N GLU A 360 -14.20 -8.97 8.65
CA GLU A 360 -13.71 -8.31 9.87
C GLU A 360 -12.58 -9.08 10.60
N ASN A 361 -12.24 -10.30 10.13
CA ASN A 361 -11.26 -11.17 10.79
C ASN A 361 -10.03 -11.38 9.91
N LEU A 362 -8.90 -11.71 10.52
CA LEU A 362 -7.72 -12.12 9.76
C LEU A 362 -8.02 -13.41 8.98
N TYR A 363 -7.67 -13.42 7.71
CA TYR A 363 -7.91 -14.56 6.80
C TYR A 363 -7.33 -15.86 7.36
N LYS A 364 -6.09 -15.82 7.89
CA LYS A 364 -5.42 -16.99 8.47
C LYS A 364 -6.18 -17.58 9.67
N ASP A 365 -6.84 -16.74 10.49
CA ASP A 365 -7.56 -17.20 11.68
C ASP A 365 -8.92 -17.83 11.35
N MET A 366 -9.37 -17.66 10.09
CA MET A 366 -10.62 -18.27 9.59
C MET A 366 -10.42 -19.65 8.98
N ILE A 367 -9.17 -20.06 8.78
CA ILE A 367 -8.82 -21.37 8.22
C ILE A 367 -8.46 -22.30 9.38
N ASP A 368 -9.07 -23.49 9.41
CA ASP A 368 -8.89 -24.47 10.49
C ASP A 368 -7.55 -25.23 10.39
N GLU A 369 -6.80 -25.03 9.30
CA GLU A 369 -5.50 -25.64 9.01
C GLU A 369 -4.39 -24.58 9.07
N ASP A 370 -3.17 -25.00 9.35
CA ASP A 370 -1.99 -24.13 9.24
C ASP A 370 -1.74 -23.78 7.77
N ILE A 371 -1.76 -22.48 7.42
CA ILE A 371 -1.54 -22.02 6.05
C ILE A 371 -0.03 -22.00 5.75
N ASN A 372 0.56 -23.15 5.45
CA ASN A 372 1.98 -23.35 5.14
C ASN A 372 2.16 -24.29 3.92
N ILE A 373 1.50 -23.94 2.81
CA ILE A 373 1.39 -24.81 1.62
C ILE A 373 2.76 -25.32 1.15
N LEU A 374 3.76 -24.43 1.03
CA LEU A 374 5.09 -24.84 0.57
C LEU A 374 5.85 -25.69 1.60
N LYS A 375 5.68 -25.45 2.91
CA LYS A 375 6.32 -26.31 3.94
C LYS A 375 5.80 -27.73 3.94
N ASP A 376 4.54 -27.93 3.59
CA ASP A 376 3.97 -29.25 3.47
C ASP A 376 4.45 -29.95 2.19
N LEU A 377 4.58 -29.20 1.10
CA LEU A 377 5.15 -29.70 -0.14
C LEU A 377 6.66 -30.00 -0.03
N GLU A 378 7.43 -29.26 0.78
CA GLU A 378 8.83 -29.58 1.11
C GLU A 378 8.95 -30.94 1.82
N LYS A 379 7.99 -31.29 2.66
CA LYS A 379 7.95 -32.63 3.32
C LYS A 379 7.57 -33.72 2.33
N GLU A 380 6.65 -33.44 1.40
CA GLU A 380 6.21 -34.37 0.37
C GLU A 380 7.29 -34.62 -0.69
N TYR A 381 8.00 -33.53 -1.10
CA TYR A 381 9.05 -33.55 -2.12
C TYR A 381 10.38 -33.05 -1.55
N PRO A 382 11.07 -33.86 -0.71
CA PRO A 382 12.28 -33.43 -0.01
C PRO A 382 13.50 -33.23 -0.93
N ASP A 383 13.47 -33.75 -2.16
CA ASP A 383 14.49 -33.55 -3.20
C ASP A 383 13.86 -32.85 -4.42
N PRO A 384 13.97 -31.51 -4.52
CA PRO A 384 13.42 -30.77 -5.65
C PRO A 384 14.08 -31.11 -6.98
N LYS A 385 15.33 -31.66 -6.98
CA LYS A 385 15.98 -32.10 -8.20
C LYS A 385 15.37 -33.38 -8.77
N GLU A 386 15.00 -34.32 -7.92
CA GLU A 386 14.28 -35.52 -8.37
C GLU A 386 12.94 -35.14 -8.99
N LEU A 387 12.19 -34.24 -8.35
CA LEU A 387 10.93 -33.70 -8.86
C LEU A 387 11.10 -33.02 -10.23
N LEU A 388 12.17 -32.22 -10.42
CA LEU A 388 12.52 -31.60 -11.68
C LEU A 388 12.76 -32.65 -12.77
N ILE A 389 13.56 -33.68 -12.47
CA ILE A 389 13.90 -34.75 -13.41
C ILE A 389 12.63 -35.55 -13.81
N GLU A 390 11.72 -35.78 -12.87
CA GLU A 390 10.44 -36.40 -13.17
C GLU A 390 9.62 -35.57 -14.16
N GLY A 391 9.46 -34.27 -13.90
CA GLY A 391 8.74 -33.36 -14.79
C GLY A 391 9.36 -33.29 -16.18
N LEU A 392 10.70 -33.26 -16.30
CA LEU A 392 11.40 -33.29 -17.59
C LEU A 392 11.09 -34.57 -18.37
N LYS A 393 11.07 -35.73 -17.69
CA LYS A 393 10.73 -37.03 -18.32
C LYS A 393 9.27 -37.07 -18.77
N GLU A 394 8.35 -36.54 -17.98
CA GLU A 394 6.92 -36.47 -18.33
C GLU A 394 6.70 -35.69 -19.63
N GLU A 395 7.48 -34.60 -19.82
CA GLU A 395 7.42 -33.80 -21.02
C GLU A 395 8.23 -34.37 -22.20
N GLY A 396 8.90 -35.51 -22.02
CA GLY A 396 9.77 -36.10 -23.05
C GLY A 396 11.01 -35.27 -23.36
N LEU A 397 11.43 -34.44 -22.40
CA LEU A 397 12.63 -33.59 -22.48
C LEU A 397 13.88 -34.34 -21.99
N ASP A 398 15.08 -33.81 -22.27
CA ASP A 398 16.33 -34.33 -21.73
C ASP A 398 16.28 -34.26 -20.20
N PRO A 399 16.45 -35.38 -19.49
CA PRO A 399 16.34 -35.43 -18.03
C PRO A 399 17.57 -34.81 -17.30
N ASP A 400 18.57 -34.36 -18.02
CA ASP A 400 19.74 -33.66 -17.47
C ASP A 400 19.42 -32.16 -17.28
N PRO A 401 19.22 -31.68 -16.02
CA PRO A 401 18.86 -30.30 -15.77
C PRO A 401 19.89 -29.28 -16.29
N SER A 402 21.16 -29.69 -16.42
CA SER A 402 22.24 -28.79 -16.92
C SER A 402 22.05 -28.35 -18.38
N LYS A 403 21.14 -29.01 -19.10
CA LYS A 403 20.79 -28.69 -20.49
C LYS A 403 19.57 -27.79 -20.63
N MET A 404 18.96 -27.42 -19.51
CA MET A 404 17.87 -26.44 -19.53
C MET A 404 18.43 -25.05 -19.87
N GLU A 405 17.73 -24.38 -20.78
CA GLU A 405 17.99 -22.97 -21.14
C GLU A 405 16.81 -22.15 -20.60
N VAL A 406 17.02 -21.45 -19.49
CA VAL A 406 16.00 -20.67 -18.78
C VAL A 406 16.46 -19.24 -18.62
N ARG A 407 15.55 -18.29 -18.84
CA ARG A 407 15.75 -16.86 -18.61
C ARG A 407 14.98 -16.41 -17.37
N TYR A 408 15.64 -15.67 -16.51
CA TYR A 408 15.05 -15.03 -15.37
C TYR A 408 15.01 -13.52 -15.57
N ALA A 409 13.83 -12.97 -15.79
CA ALA A 409 13.57 -11.55 -15.91
C ALA A 409 13.41 -10.93 -14.53
N THR A 410 14.26 -9.97 -14.17
CA THR A 410 14.21 -9.29 -12.89
C THR A 410 14.21 -7.78 -13.04
N ARG A 411 13.47 -7.12 -12.13
CA ARG A 411 13.32 -5.67 -12.10
C ARG A 411 14.47 -4.98 -11.38
N GLY A 412 14.82 -3.78 -11.90
CA GLY A 412 15.78 -2.89 -11.28
C GLY A 412 17.24 -3.26 -11.53
N THR A 413 18.06 -2.25 -11.46
CA THR A 413 19.51 -2.31 -11.68
C THR A 413 20.30 -2.00 -10.43
N SER A 414 19.63 -1.93 -9.27
CA SER A 414 20.26 -1.66 -7.97
C SER A 414 21.23 -2.78 -7.55
N GLU A 415 22.10 -2.48 -6.62
CA GLU A 415 23.00 -3.47 -6.04
C GLU A 415 22.23 -4.61 -5.33
N TYR A 416 21.14 -4.27 -4.65
CA TYR A 416 20.27 -5.27 -4.03
C TYR A 416 19.63 -6.21 -5.07
N SER A 417 19.07 -5.66 -6.16
CA SER A 417 18.49 -6.47 -7.24
C SER A 417 19.50 -7.44 -7.85
N LYS A 418 20.76 -7.00 -8.02
CA LYS A 418 21.84 -7.88 -8.50
C LYS A 418 22.16 -9.00 -7.53
N LYS A 419 22.35 -8.66 -6.24
CA LYS A 419 22.66 -9.64 -5.19
C LYS A 419 21.53 -10.67 -5.05
N SER A 420 20.28 -10.21 -5.07
CA SER A 420 19.11 -11.09 -5.00
C SER A 420 19.04 -12.06 -6.18
N ALA A 421 19.27 -11.57 -7.40
CA ALA A 421 19.27 -12.40 -8.59
C ALA A 421 20.42 -13.41 -8.61
N GLU A 422 21.64 -13.00 -8.20
CA GLU A 422 22.81 -13.87 -8.10
C GLU A 422 22.63 -14.95 -7.02
N TRP A 423 22.07 -14.59 -5.87
CA TRP A 423 21.76 -15.53 -4.79
C TRP A 423 20.77 -16.60 -5.26
N LEU A 424 19.69 -16.20 -5.92
CA LEU A 424 18.67 -17.11 -6.45
C LEU A 424 19.24 -18.04 -7.52
N LEU A 425 20.09 -17.51 -8.42
CA LEU A 425 20.79 -18.30 -9.42
C LEU A 425 21.65 -19.38 -8.77
N GLN A 426 22.37 -19.03 -7.70
CA GLN A 426 23.20 -19.98 -6.96
C GLN A 426 22.35 -21.09 -6.32
N GLU A 427 21.26 -20.77 -5.65
CA GLU A 427 20.34 -21.75 -5.05
C GLU A 427 19.79 -22.75 -6.09
N TRP A 428 19.34 -22.25 -7.25
CA TRP A 428 18.86 -23.11 -8.32
C TRP A 428 19.98 -23.96 -8.95
N GLN A 429 21.18 -23.39 -9.11
CA GLN A 429 22.32 -24.14 -9.63
C GLN A 429 22.76 -25.23 -8.66
N GLU A 430 22.86 -24.95 -7.37
CA GLU A 430 23.29 -25.91 -6.35
C GLU A 430 22.25 -27.03 -6.14
N LYS A 431 20.98 -26.66 -5.99
CA LYS A 431 19.93 -27.61 -5.65
C LYS A 431 19.35 -28.35 -6.85
N LEU A 432 19.25 -27.72 -8.02
CA LEU A 432 18.65 -28.32 -9.20
C LEU A 432 19.69 -28.73 -10.26
N GLY A 433 20.83 -28.08 -10.31
CA GLY A 433 21.85 -28.29 -11.36
C GLY A 433 21.54 -27.58 -12.66
N VAL A 434 20.69 -26.56 -12.66
CA VAL A 434 20.30 -25.77 -13.84
C VAL A 434 21.24 -24.60 -14.06
N THR A 435 21.31 -24.11 -15.32
CA THR A 435 21.98 -22.87 -15.66
C THR A 435 20.95 -21.87 -16.17
N ILE A 436 20.92 -20.67 -15.56
CA ILE A 436 19.92 -19.64 -15.83
C ILE A 436 20.60 -18.37 -16.31
N THR A 437 20.04 -17.74 -17.33
CA THR A 437 20.45 -16.42 -17.79
C THR A 437 19.59 -15.37 -17.09
N ILE A 438 20.25 -14.39 -16.48
CA ILE A 438 19.56 -13.27 -15.82
C ILE A 438 19.40 -12.14 -16.81
N ASP A 439 18.17 -11.69 -17.02
CA ASP A 439 17.79 -10.52 -17.79
C ASP A 439 17.38 -9.40 -16.82
N MET A 440 18.33 -8.52 -16.46
CA MET A 440 18.05 -7.35 -15.61
C MET A 440 17.62 -6.17 -16.46
N MET A 441 16.50 -5.55 -16.09
CA MET A 441 15.96 -4.43 -16.87
C MET A 441 15.21 -3.43 -15.99
N GLU A 442 14.98 -2.24 -16.53
CA GLU A 442 14.15 -1.24 -15.91
C GLU A 442 12.71 -1.76 -15.72
N TRP A 443 12.03 -1.24 -14.68
CA TRP A 443 10.69 -1.66 -14.27
C TRP A 443 9.69 -1.77 -15.42
N ASN A 444 9.53 -0.68 -16.19
CA ASN A 444 8.55 -0.64 -17.27
C ASN A 444 8.86 -1.65 -18.39
N ILE A 445 10.14 -1.81 -18.73
CA ILE A 445 10.58 -2.76 -19.78
C ILE A 445 10.30 -4.20 -19.35
N MET A 446 10.48 -4.51 -18.07
CA MET A 446 10.16 -5.84 -17.55
C MET A 446 8.66 -6.13 -17.66
N TRP A 447 7.82 -5.16 -17.29
CA TRP A 447 6.37 -5.34 -17.35
C TRP A 447 5.85 -5.44 -18.78
N ASP A 448 6.42 -4.69 -19.75
CA ASP A 448 6.11 -4.84 -21.17
C ASP A 448 6.37 -6.28 -21.63
N LYS A 449 7.51 -6.88 -21.22
CA LYS A 449 7.82 -8.28 -21.53
C LYS A 449 6.87 -9.28 -20.85
N VAL A 450 6.50 -9.03 -19.61
CA VAL A 450 5.51 -9.86 -18.89
C VAL A 450 4.15 -9.79 -19.58
N ASP A 451 3.72 -8.60 -20.00
CA ASP A 451 2.47 -8.39 -20.72
C ASP A 451 2.45 -9.06 -22.11
N GLU A 452 3.60 -9.16 -22.76
CA GLU A 452 3.79 -9.89 -24.01
C GLU A 452 3.98 -11.41 -23.83
N GLY A 453 4.20 -11.90 -22.60
CA GLY A 453 4.56 -13.29 -22.29
C GLY A 453 6.00 -13.65 -22.69
N ASP A 454 6.89 -12.66 -22.89
CA ASP A 454 8.31 -12.87 -23.26
C ASP A 454 9.22 -13.00 -22.02
N TYR A 455 8.95 -13.99 -21.21
CA TYR A 455 9.77 -14.38 -20.06
C TYR A 455 9.65 -15.88 -19.80
N ASP A 456 10.56 -16.45 -19.01
CA ASP A 456 10.45 -17.83 -18.52
C ASP A 456 10.12 -17.82 -17.02
N ILE A 457 10.87 -17.06 -16.23
CA ILE A 457 10.61 -16.73 -14.82
C ILE A 457 10.67 -15.21 -14.69
N CYS A 458 9.78 -14.61 -13.89
CA CYS A 458 9.86 -13.19 -13.57
C CYS A 458 9.75 -12.94 -12.07
N THR A 459 10.44 -11.87 -11.60
CA THR A 459 10.15 -11.29 -10.28
C THR A 459 8.83 -10.54 -10.35
N ALA A 460 7.97 -10.75 -9.37
CA ALA A 460 6.72 -10.02 -9.23
C ALA A 460 6.44 -9.72 -7.75
N GLY A 461 5.50 -8.85 -7.51
CA GLY A 461 4.95 -8.51 -6.22
C GLY A 461 3.64 -7.78 -6.43
N TRP A 462 2.83 -7.70 -5.42
CA TRP A 462 1.55 -7.01 -5.50
C TRP A 462 1.23 -6.28 -4.20
N SER A 463 1.00 -4.98 -4.29
CA SER A 463 0.48 -4.21 -3.16
C SER A 463 -1.04 -4.32 -3.16
N PRO A 464 -1.66 -4.79 -2.08
CA PRO A 464 -3.11 -4.92 -1.98
C PRO A 464 -3.84 -3.59 -2.19
N ASP A 465 -4.84 -3.59 -3.06
CA ASP A 465 -5.67 -2.43 -3.34
C ASP A 465 -6.72 -2.20 -2.24
N TYR A 466 -7.08 -3.29 -1.54
CA TYR A 466 -8.00 -3.35 -0.42
C TYR A 466 -7.65 -4.55 0.47
N ASN A 467 -8.15 -4.56 1.70
CA ASN A 467 -7.79 -5.56 2.71
C ASN A 467 -8.67 -6.83 2.63
N ASP A 468 -8.46 -7.63 1.57
CA ASP A 468 -9.19 -8.89 1.34
C ASP A 468 -8.32 -9.84 0.50
N PRO A 469 -8.39 -11.19 0.69
CA PRO A 469 -7.58 -12.14 -0.07
C PRO A 469 -7.76 -12.03 -1.59
N SER A 470 -8.93 -11.60 -2.04
CA SER A 470 -9.23 -11.44 -3.47
C SER A 470 -8.28 -10.49 -4.19
N THR A 471 -7.75 -9.45 -3.52
CA THR A 471 -6.80 -8.51 -4.14
C THR A 471 -5.51 -9.19 -4.59
N LEU A 472 -5.12 -10.28 -3.92
CA LEU A 472 -3.91 -11.07 -4.24
C LEU A 472 -4.23 -12.30 -5.10
N LEU A 473 -5.35 -12.96 -4.84
CA LEU A 473 -5.68 -14.19 -5.54
C LEU A 473 -6.32 -13.92 -6.90
N SER A 474 -7.21 -12.93 -7.04
CA SER A 474 -7.87 -12.65 -8.33
C SER A 474 -6.91 -12.17 -9.42
N ILE A 475 -5.73 -11.66 -9.09
CA ILE A 475 -4.75 -11.25 -10.10
C ILE A 475 -4.26 -12.40 -10.99
N TYR A 476 -4.34 -13.64 -10.49
CA TYR A 476 -4.01 -14.86 -11.25
C TYR A 476 -5.24 -15.60 -11.79
N ASP A 477 -6.44 -15.01 -11.69
CA ASP A 477 -7.61 -15.58 -12.36
C ASP A 477 -7.32 -15.74 -13.86
N PRO A 478 -7.33 -16.97 -14.41
CA PRO A 478 -6.94 -17.22 -15.80
C PRO A 478 -7.85 -16.53 -16.83
N VAL A 479 -9.04 -16.10 -16.43
CA VAL A 479 -10.02 -15.42 -17.30
C VAL A 479 -9.94 -13.90 -17.14
N ASN A 480 -10.03 -13.40 -15.90
CA ASN A 480 -10.24 -11.99 -15.60
C ASN A 480 -9.04 -11.33 -14.88
N GLY A 481 -8.04 -12.10 -14.44
CA GLY A 481 -6.93 -11.60 -13.65
C GLY A 481 -5.92 -10.76 -14.45
N TYR A 482 -5.12 -9.99 -13.74
CA TYR A 482 -3.99 -9.26 -14.35
C TYR A 482 -3.00 -10.22 -15.03
N PHE A 483 -2.62 -11.31 -14.35
CA PHE A 483 -1.81 -12.41 -14.89
C PHE A 483 -2.68 -13.53 -15.48
N ASN A 484 -3.69 -13.16 -16.26
CA ASN A 484 -4.59 -14.14 -16.89
C ASN A 484 -3.83 -15.12 -17.81
N SER A 485 -4.55 -16.10 -18.35
CA SER A 485 -3.96 -17.17 -19.19
C SER A 485 -3.20 -16.66 -20.41
N LYS A 486 -3.51 -15.46 -20.92
CA LYS A 486 -2.78 -14.85 -22.04
C LYS A 486 -1.37 -14.41 -21.65
N LYS A 487 -1.19 -13.90 -20.41
CA LYS A 487 0.09 -13.41 -19.90
C LYS A 487 0.90 -14.52 -19.20
N SER A 488 0.25 -15.31 -18.36
CA SER A 488 0.89 -16.38 -17.59
C SER A 488 1.04 -17.69 -18.34
N GLY A 489 0.27 -17.90 -19.41
CA GLY A 489 0.17 -19.19 -20.09
C GLY A 489 -0.52 -20.29 -19.30
N TRP A 490 -1.07 -19.99 -18.12
CA TRP A 490 -1.70 -20.98 -17.25
C TRP A 490 -3.10 -21.36 -17.74
N THR A 491 -3.27 -22.62 -18.10
CA THR A 491 -4.52 -23.20 -18.66
C THR A 491 -4.69 -24.64 -18.20
N GLY A 492 -5.88 -25.21 -18.44
CA GLY A 492 -6.20 -26.59 -18.14
C GLY A 492 -6.96 -26.77 -16.83
N PRO A 493 -7.16 -28.02 -16.35
CA PRO A 493 -8.10 -28.33 -15.26
C PRO A 493 -7.84 -27.56 -13.95
N ASP A 494 -6.58 -27.33 -13.59
CA ASP A 494 -6.22 -26.60 -12.37
C ASP A 494 -6.57 -25.10 -12.51
N ALA A 495 -6.32 -24.50 -13.68
CA ALA A 495 -6.69 -23.12 -13.98
C ALA A 495 -8.22 -22.95 -14.00
N ASP A 496 -8.95 -23.90 -14.63
CA ASP A 496 -10.42 -23.88 -14.67
C ASP A 496 -11.00 -24.00 -13.24
N LYS A 497 -10.43 -24.90 -12.43
CA LYS A 497 -10.85 -25.08 -11.03
C LYS A 497 -10.56 -23.86 -10.17
N TYR A 498 -9.40 -23.22 -10.38
CA TYR A 498 -9.03 -21.98 -9.72
C TYR A 498 -10.03 -20.86 -10.02
N HIS A 499 -10.33 -20.66 -11.31
CA HIS A 499 -11.33 -19.68 -11.75
C HIS A 499 -12.69 -19.92 -11.07
N GLU A 500 -13.20 -21.17 -11.05
CA GLU A 500 -14.45 -21.49 -10.37
C GLU A 500 -14.43 -21.13 -8.87
N LEU A 501 -13.31 -21.34 -8.18
CA LEU A 501 -13.17 -21.03 -6.75
C LEU A 501 -13.16 -19.51 -6.52
N ILE A 502 -12.40 -18.78 -7.33
CA ILE A 502 -12.35 -17.30 -7.25
C ILE A 502 -13.74 -16.70 -7.53
N GLU A 503 -14.44 -17.18 -8.56
CA GLU A 503 -15.82 -16.71 -8.83
C GLU A 503 -16.78 -17.01 -7.68
N LYS A 504 -16.75 -18.23 -7.13
CA LYS A 504 -17.61 -18.58 -5.99
C LYS A 504 -17.30 -17.73 -4.77
N ALA A 505 -16.02 -17.52 -4.44
CA ALA A 505 -15.61 -16.67 -3.35
C ALA A 505 -16.08 -15.22 -3.54
N SER A 506 -16.01 -14.69 -4.77
CA SER A 506 -16.45 -13.33 -5.07
C SER A 506 -17.95 -13.11 -4.94
N LEU A 507 -18.76 -14.15 -5.08
CA LEU A 507 -20.22 -14.09 -5.01
C LEU A 507 -20.79 -14.41 -3.61
N SER A 508 -19.99 -15.05 -2.73
CA SER A 508 -20.44 -15.38 -1.38
C SER A 508 -20.40 -14.14 -0.48
N THR A 509 -21.45 -13.97 0.33
CA THR A 509 -21.54 -12.95 1.40
C THR A 509 -21.17 -13.49 2.78
N ASN A 510 -20.77 -14.77 2.86
CA ASN A 510 -20.33 -15.43 4.07
C ASN A 510 -18.80 -15.46 4.14
N ASP A 511 -18.20 -14.70 5.04
CA ASP A 511 -16.75 -14.53 5.13
C ASP A 511 -16.00 -15.84 5.42
N LYS A 512 -16.57 -16.76 6.24
CA LYS A 512 -15.95 -18.08 6.50
C LYS A 512 -15.91 -18.93 5.23
N GLU A 513 -17.03 -19.01 4.50
CA GLU A 513 -17.10 -19.70 3.23
C GLU A 513 -16.14 -19.11 2.19
N ARG A 514 -16.04 -17.77 2.14
CA ARG A 514 -15.10 -17.06 1.26
C ARG A 514 -13.65 -17.43 1.59
N ALA A 515 -13.30 -17.38 2.88
CA ALA A 515 -11.95 -17.74 3.33
C ALA A 515 -11.58 -19.18 2.93
N GLU A 516 -12.48 -20.13 3.13
CA GLU A 516 -12.28 -21.53 2.73
C GLU A 516 -12.10 -21.69 1.20
N LEU A 517 -12.92 -21.00 0.39
CA LEU A 517 -12.81 -21.01 -1.06
C LEU A 517 -11.50 -20.38 -1.55
N PHE A 518 -11.07 -19.28 -0.95
CA PHE A 518 -9.78 -18.64 -1.24
C PHE A 518 -8.61 -19.55 -0.86
N TYR A 519 -8.70 -20.26 0.26
CA TYR A 519 -7.64 -21.19 0.67
C TYR A 519 -7.52 -22.38 -0.29
N GLU A 520 -8.65 -22.95 -0.75
CA GLU A 520 -8.64 -23.98 -1.80
C GLU A 520 -8.04 -23.47 -3.13
N ALA A 521 -8.33 -22.20 -3.49
CA ALA A 521 -7.71 -21.58 -4.66
C ALA A 521 -6.20 -21.37 -4.45
N GLU A 522 -5.78 -20.87 -3.29
CA GLU A 522 -4.37 -20.65 -2.95
C GLU A 522 -3.57 -21.96 -2.98
N LYS A 523 -4.14 -23.06 -2.46
CA LYS A 523 -3.53 -24.40 -2.58
C LYS A 523 -3.28 -24.83 -4.02
N ILE A 524 -4.17 -24.48 -4.94
CA ILE A 524 -3.97 -24.78 -6.37
C ILE A 524 -2.87 -23.88 -6.94
N LEU A 525 -2.95 -22.57 -6.74
CA LEU A 525 -2.01 -21.59 -7.31
C LEU A 525 -0.57 -21.84 -6.88
N VAL A 526 -0.35 -21.98 -5.58
CA VAL A 526 0.96 -22.21 -4.97
C VAL A 526 1.38 -23.68 -5.14
N GLY A 527 0.46 -24.63 -4.94
CA GLY A 527 0.73 -26.05 -4.99
C GLY A 527 1.07 -26.58 -6.39
N THR A 528 0.60 -25.92 -7.46
CA THR A 528 1.00 -26.24 -8.83
C THR A 528 2.20 -25.39 -9.32
N GLY A 529 2.75 -24.56 -8.44
CA GLY A 529 3.92 -23.75 -8.71
C GLY A 529 3.71 -22.68 -9.78
N VAL A 530 2.49 -22.21 -10.03
CA VAL A 530 2.26 -21.08 -10.96
C VAL A 530 3.00 -19.85 -10.47
N ILE A 531 3.02 -19.68 -9.16
CA ILE A 531 3.85 -18.69 -8.46
C ILE A 531 4.68 -19.36 -7.36
N SER A 532 5.72 -18.67 -6.96
CA SER A 532 6.56 -19.02 -5.80
C SER A 532 6.61 -17.83 -4.85
N PRO A 533 5.76 -17.75 -3.81
CA PRO A 533 5.87 -16.74 -2.76
C PRO A 533 7.23 -16.80 -2.08
N VAL A 534 7.79 -15.64 -1.72
CA VAL A 534 9.13 -15.58 -1.11
C VAL A 534 9.11 -14.88 0.24
N TYR A 535 8.67 -13.62 0.30
CA TYR A 535 8.63 -12.86 1.55
C TYR A 535 7.69 -11.66 1.47
N CYS A 536 7.32 -11.12 2.65
CA CYS A 536 6.91 -9.75 2.84
C CYS A 536 8.03 -8.96 3.54
N ALA A 537 8.18 -7.68 3.22
CA ALA A 537 9.11 -6.81 3.92
C ALA A 537 8.68 -6.62 5.38
N VAL A 538 9.66 -6.42 6.27
CA VAL A 538 9.42 -6.02 7.66
C VAL A 538 10.02 -4.65 7.88
N GLY A 539 9.17 -3.67 8.15
CA GLY A 539 9.60 -2.34 8.54
C GLY A 539 9.94 -2.28 10.03
N THR A 540 11.07 -1.68 10.38
CA THR A 540 11.42 -1.37 11.76
C THR A 540 11.20 0.11 12.04
N TYR A 541 10.45 0.40 13.10
CA TYR A 541 10.01 1.74 13.45
C TYR A 541 10.34 2.08 14.89
N TYR A 542 10.59 3.37 15.11
CA TYR A 542 10.85 3.93 16.43
C TYR A 542 9.95 5.14 16.67
N LYS A 543 9.29 5.16 17.81
CA LYS A 543 8.46 6.29 18.24
C LYS A 543 8.89 6.79 19.61
N ALA A 544 8.78 8.08 19.84
CA ALA A 544 9.01 8.68 21.15
C ALA A 544 8.03 8.13 22.19
N ASN A 545 8.50 7.83 23.40
CA ASN A 545 7.68 7.18 24.42
C ASN A 545 6.50 8.03 24.94
N TYR A 546 6.56 9.34 24.75
CA TYR A 546 5.43 10.24 25.01
C TYR A 546 4.38 10.28 23.89
N LEU A 547 4.66 9.72 22.71
CA LEU A 547 3.70 9.55 21.62
C LEU A 547 2.82 8.33 21.91
N LYS A 548 1.60 8.58 22.41
CA LYS A 548 0.63 7.55 22.81
C LYS A 548 -0.46 7.36 21.76
N GLY A 549 -1.10 6.19 21.81
CA GLY A 549 -2.19 5.84 20.88
C GLY A 549 -1.74 5.68 19.42
N TYR A 550 -0.45 5.74 19.14
CA TYR A 550 0.09 5.55 17.79
C TYR A 550 0.12 4.06 17.43
N VAL A 551 -0.67 3.70 16.44
CA VAL A 551 -0.67 2.38 15.80
C VAL A 551 -0.49 2.60 14.31
N LEU A 552 0.48 1.91 13.73
CA LEU A 552 0.69 1.83 12.28
C LEU A 552 0.20 0.47 11.79
N SER A 553 -0.62 0.46 10.75
CA SER A 553 -1.13 -0.75 10.12
C SER A 553 -0.79 -0.75 8.63
N PRO A 554 -0.39 -1.88 8.03
CA PRO A 554 -0.11 -1.95 6.60
C PRO A 554 -1.37 -1.72 5.75
N ASN A 555 -2.57 -2.01 6.29
CA ASN A 555 -3.84 -1.87 5.59
C ASN A 555 -4.60 -0.58 5.92
N ALA A 556 -4.49 -0.11 7.18
CA ALA A 556 -5.21 1.08 7.67
C ALA A 556 -4.34 2.34 7.74
N GLY A 557 -3.01 2.23 7.63
CA GLY A 557 -2.10 3.35 7.89
C GLY A 557 -2.13 3.78 9.35
N VAL A 558 -2.16 5.08 9.61
CA VAL A 558 -2.17 5.67 10.96
C VAL A 558 -3.55 6.24 11.29
N ASP A 559 -4.11 5.85 12.44
CA ASP A 559 -5.35 6.42 12.97
C ASP A 559 -5.00 7.64 13.85
N TYR A 560 -5.11 8.82 13.30
CA TYR A 560 -4.75 10.08 13.98
C TYR A 560 -5.75 10.46 15.08
N THR A 561 -6.95 9.88 15.15
CA THR A 561 -7.93 10.17 16.20
C THR A 561 -7.49 9.67 17.56
N LYS A 562 -6.65 8.64 17.60
CA LYS A 562 -6.18 8.00 18.83
C LYS A 562 -4.90 8.59 19.40
N ILE A 563 -4.15 9.36 18.60
CA ILE A 563 -2.83 9.86 18.96
C ILE A 563 -2.91 11.03 19.94
N PHE A 564 -2.02 11.01 20.94
CA PHE A 564 -1.83 12.13 21.87
C PHE A 564 -0.41 12.14 22.46
N MET A 565 -0.01 13.30 23.00
CA MET A 565 1.26 13.50 23.68
C MET A 565 1.06 13.46 25.19
N GLU A 566 1.83 12.60 25.89
CA GLU A 566 1.82 12.44 27.35
C GLU A 566 2.97 13.18 28.01
#